data_7c4638c61781d4d4a01efc67bb53cea1
#
_entry.id   7c4638c61781d4d4a01efc67bb53cea1
#
_cell.length_a   1.000
_cell.length_b   1.000
_cell.length_c   1.000
_cell.angle_alpha   90.00
_cell.angle_beta   90.00
_cell.angle_gamma   90.00
#
_symmetry.space_group_name_H-M   'P 1'
#
loop_
_entity.id
_entity.type
_entity.pdbx_description
1 polymer ?
#
loop_
_entity_poly.entity_id
_entity_poly.type
_entity_poly.pdbx_seq_one_letter_code
_entity_poly.pdbx_strand_id
1 'polypeptide(L)'
;MTKNELMQTMIQQSIHNQLIFKYILADSWFGSADNMHFIQDKKKFFIFDLQNNRLAILAKDMTEKPNKEVIKRTPHCNWTNIKSLEIPDNTPVKVWLKDMDFPVLVTKQAFKNEDDKTTGGRFLVSNDFSLSDDDFTTIYKKRWGVEEYHKSLKQNTCMAKSPTRTVLTQSNHIFCAIWAYVKLEKLKFQTKLNYFQIKAKIYIKALKAAYEELALIQLQATPA
;
A
#
# COMPACT_ATOMS: atom_id res chain seq x y z
N MET A 1 5.12 18.08 8.71
CA MET A 1 5.50 16.75 8.22
C MET A 1 4.74 16.45 6.94
N THR A 2 5.43 16.23 5.86
CA THR A 2 4.86 15.87 4.55
C THR A 2 4.44 14.39 4.53
N LYS A 3 3.65 13.99 3.52
CA LYS A 3 3.28 12.57 3.34
C LYS A 3 4.51 11.68 3.10
N ASN A 4 5.53 12.18 2.41
CA ASN A 4 6.78 11.45 2.17
C ASN A 4 7.58 11.24 3.46
N GLU A 5 7.73 12.28 4.27
CA GLU A 5 8.37 12.18 5.59
C GLU A 5 7.62 11.19 6.50
N LEU A 6 6.29 11.21 6.47
CA LEU A 6 5.49 10.25 7.22
C LEU A 6 5.75 8.81 6.75
N MET A 7 5.78 8.57 5.44
CA MET A 7 6.10 7.26 4.88
C MET A 7 7.48 6.77 5.34
N GLN A 8 8.51 7.62 5.26
CA GLN A 8 9.86 7.29 5.72
C GLN A 8 9.90 6.97 7.21
N THR A 9 9.17 7.75 8.04
CA THR A 9 9.03 7.50 9.47
C THR A 9 8.37 6.14 9.75
N MET A 10 7.29 5.81 9.02
CA MET A 10 6.60 4.52 9.17
C MET A 10 7.49 3.33 8.75
N ILE A 11 8.27 3.46 7.68
CA ILE A 11 9.24 2.44 7.26
C ILE A 11 10.31 2.26 8.35
N GLN A 12 10.86 3.36 8.85
CA GLN A 12 11.86 3.31 9.92
C GLN A 12 11.31 2.65 11.19
N GLN A 13 10.07 2.99 11.57
CA GLN A 13 9.39 2.37 12.71
C GLN A 13 9.15 0.87 12.49
N SER A 14 8.78 0.48 11.27
CA SER A 14 8.58 -0.94 10.92
C SER A 14 9.89 -1.74 11.05
N ILE A 15 11.01 -1.16 10.62
CA ILE A 15 12.35 -1.76 10.76
C ILE A 15 12.72 -1.85 12.25
N HIS A 16 12.51 -0.78 13.01
CA HIS A 16 12.77 -0.74 14.46
C HIS A 16 11.96 -1.80 15.21
N ASN A 17 10.70 -1.99 14.83
CA ASN A 17 9.82 -3.02 15.38
C ASN A 17 10.12 -4.44 14.85
N GLN A 18 11.21 -4.62 14.12
CA GLN A 18 11.68 -5.92 13.60
C GLN A 18 10.65 -6.64 12.70
N LEU A 19 9.81 -5.87 12.00
CA LEU A 19 8.89 -6.46 11.03
C LEU A 19 9.68 -7.02 9.84
N ILE A 20 9.38 -8.26 9.47
CA ILE A 20 10.03 -8.95 8.36
C ILE A 20 9.30 -8.60 7.08
N PHE A 21 9.95 -7.81 6.21
CA PHE A 21 9.46 -7.49 4.87
C PHE A 21 10.61 -7.30 3.89
N LYS A 22 10.37 -7.62 2.63
CA LYS A 22 11.34 -7.48 1.53
C LYS A 22 11.03 -6.23 0.70
N TYR A 23 9.75 -6.00 0.37
CA TYR A 23 9.31 -4.94 -0.54
C TYR A 23 8.46 -3.89 0.16
N ILE A 24 8.62 -2.65 -0.29
CA ILE A 24 7.73 -1.54 0.00
C ILE A 24 6.94 -1.23 -1.26
N LEU A 25 5.62 -1.24 -1.16
CA LEU A 25 4.70 -1.04 -2.28
C LEU A 25 3.95 0.26 -2.08
N ALA A 26 3.94 1.12 -3.08
CA ALA A 26 3.19 2.37 -3.02
C ALA A 26 2.72 2.81 -4.41
N ASP A 27 1.81 3.77 -4.44
CA ASP A 27 1.35 4.42 -5.67
C ASP A 27 2.35 5.48 -6.17
N SER A 28 2.03 6.11 -7.28
CA SER A 28 2.87 7.11 -7.93
C SER A 28 3.12 8.38 -7.08
N TRP A 29 2.29 8.63 -6.08
CA TRP A 29 2.45 9.76 -5.17
C TRP A 29 3.72 9.64 -4.33
N PHE A 30 4.12 8.42 -4.00
CA PHE A 30 5.32 8.12 -3.22
C PHE A 30 6.55 7.79 -4.08
N GLY A 31 6.42 7.80 -5.41
CA GLY A 31 7.50 7.50 -6.36
C GLY A 31 8.54 8.63 -6.52
N SER A 32 8.88 9.33 -5.43
CA SER A 32 9.93 10.37 -5.42
C SER A 32 11.32 9.77 -5.36
N ALA A 33 12.32 10.51 -5.88
CA ALA A 33 13.72 10.11 -5.77
C ALA A 33 14.16 9.95 -4.30
N ASP A 34 13.75 10.87 -3.43
CA ASP A 34 14.09 10.84 -2.01
C ASP A 34 13.60 9.57 -1.31
N ASN A 35 12.37 9.13 -1.63
CA ASN A 35 11.84 7.88 -1.08
C ASN A 35 12.59 6.66 -1.61
N MET A 36 12.93 6.64 -2.91
CA MET A 36 13.69 5.55 -3.52
C MET A 36 15.10 5.45 -2.92
N HIS A 37 15.78 6.58 -2.75
CA HIS A 37 17.09 6.66 -2.07
C HIS A 37 16.99 6.17 -0.63
N PHE A 38 16.01 6.67 0.13
CA PHE A 38 15.79 6.26 1.51
C PHE A 38 15.63 4.74 1.65
N ILE A 39 14.84 4.13 0.77
CA ILE A 39 14.59 2.68 0.80
C ILE A 39 15.84 1.90 0.40
N GLN A 40 16.57 2.37 -0.61
CA GLN A 40 17.85 1.80 -1.05
C GLN A 40 18.88 1.80 0.09
N ASP A 41 19.00 2.92 0.83
CA ASP A 41 19.89 3.04 1.99
C ASP A 41 19.52 2.06 3.11
N LYS A 42 18.25 1.72 3.26
CA LYS A 42 17.78 0.70 4.21
C LYS A 42 17.96 -0.75 3.72
N LYS A 43 18.58 -0.95 2.54
CA LYS A 43 18.79 -2.26 1.92
C LYS A 43 17.48 -3.02 1.75
N LYS A 44 16.41 -2.30 1.40
CA LYS A 44 15.11 -2.85 1.08
C LYS A 44 14.80 -2.63 -0.39
N PHE A 45 13.82 -3.40 -0.90
CA PHE A 45 13.33 -3.23 -2.26
C PHE A 45 12.01 -2.44 -2.26
N PHE A 46 11.74 -1.80 -3.37
CA PHE A 46 10.47 -1.14 -3.61
C PHE A 46 9.87 -1.56 -4.94
N ILE A 47 8.55 -1.48 -5.04
CA ILE A 47 7.83 -1.45 -6.32
C ILE A 47 6.83 -0.30 -6.23
N PHE A 48 7.05 0.73 -7.03
CA PHE A 48 6.20 1.91 -7.10
C PHE A 48 5.60 2.06 -8.48
N ASP A 49 4.43 2.67 -8.55
CA ASP A 49 3.90 3.23 -9.78
C ASP A 49 4.64 4.54 -10.08
N LEU A 50 4.92 4.81 -11.35
CA LEU A 50 5.57 6.03 -11.81
C LEU A 50 4.59 6.94 -12.53
N GLN A 51 4.70 8.23 -12.28
CA GLN A 51 4.00 9.22 -13.08
C GLN A 51 4.55 9.25 -14.52
N ASN A 52 3.66 9.38 -15.49
CA ASN A 52 4.00 9.36 -16.93
C ASN A 52 4.96 10.48 -17.38
N ASN A 53 5.05 11.56 -16.61
CA ASN A 53 5.93 12.71 -16.87
C ASN A 53 7.31 12.57 -16.20
N ARG A 54 7.61 11.43 -15.54
CA ARG A 54 8.92 11.21 -14.92
C ARG A 54 10.01 11.20 -15.98
N LEU A 55 11.05 11.99 -15.76
CA LEU A 55 12.18 12.07 -16.67
C LEU A 55 13.08 10.85 -16.50
N ALA A 56 13.38 10.19 -17.62
CA ALA A 56 14.15 8.96 -17.66
C ALA A 56 14.99 8.86 -18.93
N ILE A 57 15.97 7.95 -18.92
CA ILE A 57 16.78 7.55 -20.08
C ILE A 57 17.04 6.04 -20.02
N LEU A 58 17.07 5.35 -21.14
CA LEU A 58 17.41 3.94 -21.20
C LEU A 58 18.88 3.73 -20.80
N ALA A 59 19.16 2.69 -20.04
CA ALA A 59 20.52 2.43 -19.53
C ALA A 59 21.55 2.20 -20.64
N LYS A 60 21.13 1.68 -21.80
CA LYS A 60 21.97 1.52 -23.01
C LYS A 60 22.39 2.85 -23.65
N ASP A 61 21.61 3.91 -23.46
CA ASP A 61 21.81 5.22 -24.08
C ASP A 61 22.60 6.16 -23.14
N MET A 62 23.01 5.67 -21.98
CA MET A 62 23.76 6.42 -20.99
C MET A 62 25.27 6.24 -21.18
N THR A 63 25.94 7.32 -21.59
CA THR A 63 27.39 7.30 -21.88
C THR A 63 28.28 7.36 -20.65
N GLU A 64 27.78 7.91 -19.55
CA GLU A 64 28.52 8.02 -18.29
C GLU A 64 27.65 7.62 -17.10
N LYS A 65 28.25 6.96 -16.06
CA LYS A 65 27.53 6.69 -14.81
C LYS A 65 27.23 8.03 -14.11
N PRO A 66 25.98 8.36 -13.86
CA PRO A 66 25.65 9.57 -13.15
C PRO A 66 26.12 9.44 -11.70
N ASN A 67 27.00 10.34 -11.29
CA ASN A 67 27.20 10.63 -9.88
C ASN A 67 26.37 11.88 -9.50
N LYS A 68 26.17 12.16 -8.21
CA LYS A 68 25.34 13.28 -7.74
C LYS A 68 25.77 14.65 -8.32
N GLU A 69 27.04 14.81 -8.71
CA GLU A 69 27.56 16.03 -9.31
C GLU A 69 27.31 16.07 -10.82
N VAL A 70 27.44 14.95 -11.51
CA VAL A 70 27.20 14.81 -12.96
C VAL A 70 25.73 15.04 -13.29
N ILE A 71 24.79 14.53 -12.47
CA ILE A 71 23.34 14.76 -12.67
C ILE A 71 22.99 16.26 -12.67
N LYS A 72 23.69 17.07 -11.88
CA LYS A 72 23.47 18.52 -11.82
C LYS A 72 24.16 19.28 -12.98
N ARG A 73 25.20 18.70 -13.59
CA ARG A 73 26.08 19.38 -14.53
C ARG A 73 25.98 18.93 -15.98
N THR A 74 25.27 17.82 -16.31
CA THR A 74 25.22 17.29 -17.67
C THR A 74 24.05 17.88 -18.47
N PRO A 75 24.29 18.91 -19.30
CA PRO A 75 23.32 19.43 -20.26
C PRO A 75 23.06 18.45 -21.43
N HIS A 76 23.82 17.37 -21.56
CA HIS A 76 23.86 16.52 -22.75
C HIS A 76 23.12 15.17 -22.64
N CYS A 77 22.53 14.84 -21.50
CA CYS A 77 21.62 13.69 -21.44
C CYS A 77 20.24 14.11 -21.91
N ASN A 78 19.76 13.52 -22.98
CA ASN A 78 18.41 13.72 -23.49
C ASN A 78 17.38 13.06 -22.58
N TRP A 79 17.14 13.67 -21.42
CA TRP A 79 16.10 13.25 -20.50
C TRP A 79 14.73 13.42 -21.16
N THR A 80 13.99 12.33 -21.30
CA THR A 80 12.66 12.34 -21.88
C THR A 80 11.63 11.82 -20.87
N ASN A 81 10.36 12.17 -21.08
CA ASN A 81 9.30 11.61 -20.28
C ASN A 81 9.26 10.08 -20.48
N ILE A 82 9.07 9.34 -19.39
CA ILE A 82 9.06 7.88 -19.44
C ILE A 82 8.01 7.34 -20.43
N LYS A 83 6.90 8.07 -20.58
CA LYS A 83 5.85 7.76 -21.57
C LYS A 83 6.36 7.80 -23.02
N SER A 84 7.39 8.62 -23.31
CA SER A 84 7.96 8.81 -24.64
C SER A 84 9.13 7.85 -24.92
N LEU A 85 9.57 7.08 -23.92
CA LEU A 85 10.58 6.06 -24.12
C LEU A 85 9.98 4.81 -24.77
N GLU A 86 10.74 4.21 -25.68
CA GLU A 86 10.39 2.94 -26.30
C GLU A 86 10.65 1.78 -25.34
N ILE A 87 9.76 1.65 -24.34
CA ILE A 87 9.76 0.53 -23.40
C ILE A 87 8.76 -0.51 -23.92
N PRO A 88 9.22 -1.74 -24.22
CA PRO A 88 8.32 -2.81 -24.63
C PRO A 88 7.28 -3.12 -23.55
N ASP A 89 6.05 -3.43 -23.97
CA ASP A 89 5.00 -3.82 -23.04
C ASP A 89 5.38 -5.13 -22.31
N ASN A 90 5.12 -5.17 -21.01
CA ASN A 90 5.33 -6.33 -20.15
C ASN A 90 6.76 -6.89 -20.19
N THR A 91 7.74 -6.02 -20.42
CA THR A 91 9.15 -6.40 -20.44
C THR A 91 9.94 -5.45 -19.55
N PRO A 92 10.55 -5.95 -18.48
CA PRO A 92 11.36 -5.11 -17.59
C PRO A 92 12.62 -4.59 -18.28
N VAL A 93 12.83 -3.30 -18.23
CA VAL A 93 13.96 -2.60 -18.86
C VAL A 93 14.72 -1.77 -17.82
N LYS A 94 16.04 -1.78 -17.88
CA LYS A 94 16.89 -0.98 -17.03
C LYS A 94 16.93 0.46 -17.52
N VAL A 95 16.55 1.40 -16.64
CA VAL A 95 16.54 2.82 -16.93
C VAL A 95 17.23 3.62 -15.82
N TRP A 96 17.63 4.85 -16.17
CA TRP A 96 18.02 5.85 -15.21
C TRP A 96 16.87 6.86 -15.08
N LEU A 97 16.49 7.17 -13.85
CA LEU A 97 15.57 8.27 -13.58
C LEU A 97 16.38 9.53 -13.25
N LYS A 98 15.88 10.68 -13.67
CA LYS A 98 16.47 11.95 -13.26
C LYS A 98 16.47 12.06 -11.73
N ASP A 99 17.53 12.61 -11.17
CA ASP A 99 17.76 12.77 -9.73
C ASP A 99 18.04 11.46 -8.96
N MET A 100 18.37 10.37 -9.68
CA MET A 100 18.77 9.08 -9.09
C MET A 100 20.25 8.81 -9.36
N ASP A 101 20.98 8.31 -8.37
CA ASP A 101 22.39 7.91 -8.46
C ASP A 101 22.58 6.39 -8.65
N PHE A 102 21.50 5.66 -8.81
CA PHE A 102 21.48 4.25 -9.19
C PHE A 102 20.42 3.99 -10.26
N PRO A 103 20.65 2.99 -11.13
CA PRO A 103 19.64 2.60 -12.11
C PRO A 103 18.50 1.84 -11.46
N VAL A 104 17.36 1.80 -12.13
CA VAL A 104 16.16 1.07 -11.70
C VAL A 104 15.66 0.18 -12.83
N LEU A 105 14.90 -0.83 -12.48
CA LEU A 105 14.17 -1.68 -13.41
C LEU A 105 12.76 -1.12 -13.58
N VAL A 106 12.33 -0.93 -14.82
CA VAL A 106 10.98 -0.44 -15.12
C VAL A 106 10.29 -1.40 -16.05
N THR A 107 9.03 -1.71 -15.78
CA THR A 107 8.14 -2.42 -16.71
C THR A 107 6.94 -1.55 -17.05
N LYS A 108 6.52 -1.60 -18.32
CA LYS A 108 5.31 -0.96 -18.81
C LYS A 108 4.19 -2.00 -18.89
N GLN A 109 3.23 -1.90 -17.98
CA GLN A 109 2.05 -2.76 -17.98
C GLN A 109 0.97 -2.13 -18.86
N ALA A 110 0.68 -2.75 -19.99
CA ALA A 110 -0.44 -2.37 -20.84
C ALA A 110 -1.71 -3.09 -20.38
N PHE A 111 -2.80 -2.36 -20.27
CA PHE A 111 -4.12 -2.91 -20.00
C PHE A 111 -5.14 -2.33 -20.98
N LYS A 112 -6.07 -3.18 -21.41
CA LYS A 112 -7.21 -2.77 -22.22
C LYS A 112 -8.40 -2.60 -21.31
N ASN A 113 -9.05 -1.46 -21.39
CA ASN A 113 -10.32 -1.24 -20.71
C ASN A 113 -11.42 -1.88 -21.59
N GLU A 114 -12.11 -2.88 -21.06
CA GLU A 114 -13.15 -3.60 -21.84
C GLU A 114 -14.33 -2.70 -22.17
N ASP A 115 -14.65 -1.73 -21.28
CA ASP A 115 -15.80 -0.83 -21.46
C ASP A 115 -15.58 0.23 -22.54
N ASP A 116 -14.38 0.79 -22.64
CA ASP A 116 -14.11 1.96 -23.51
C ASP A 116 -13.23 1.63 -24.72
N LYS A 117 -12.73 0.39 -24.85
CA LYS A 117 -11.69 -0.01 -25.82
C LYS A 117 -10.42 0.84 -25.76
N THR A 118 -10.24 1.63 -24.71
CA THR A 118 -9.05 2.44 -24.51
C THR A 118 -7.90 1.58 -23.97
N THR A 119 -6.72 1.77 -24.53
CA THR A 119 -5.50 1.12 -24.04
C THR A 119 -4.88 2.04 -23.00
N GLY A 120 -4.87 1.62 -21.75
CA GLY A 120 -4.14 2.27 -20.67
C GLY A 120 -2.77 1.62 -20.46
N GLY A 121 -1.84 2.37 -19.89
CA GLY A 121 -0.54 1.84 -19.50
C GLY A 121 -0.07 2.49 -18.22
N ARG A 122 0.57 1.72 -17.36
CA ARG A 122 1.26 2.24 -16.18
C ARG A 122 2.69 1.74 -16.18
N PHE A 123 3.56 2.50 -15.55
CA PHE A 123 4.97 2.16 -15.40
C PHE A 123 5.22 1.77 -13.94
N LEU A 124 5.67 0.54 -13.71
CA LEU A 124 6.13 0.10 -12.39
C LEU A 124 7.65 0.14 -12.35
N VAL A 125 8.19 0.60 -11.24
CA VAL A 125 9.64 0.75 -11.01
C VAL A 125 10.09 -0.01 -9.78
N SER A 126 11.27 -0.63 -9.85
CA SER A 126 11.91 -1.33 -8.73
C SER A 126 13.43 -1.17 -8.75
N ASN A 127 14.07 -1.30 -7.59
CA ASN A 127 15.52 -1.46 -7.45
C ASN A 127 15.95 -2.94 -7.38
N ASP A 128 15.02 -3.89 -7.51
CA ASP A 128 15.33 -5.32 -7.59
C ASP A 128 15.43 -5.75 -9.07
N PHE A 129 16.64 -6.01 -9.54
CA PHE A 129 16.92 -6.39 -10.93
C PHE A 129 16.62 -7.88 -11.23
N SER A 130 16.22 -8.65 -10.23
CA SER A 130 15.86 -10.05 -10.42
C SER A 130 14.40 -10.27 -10.81
N LEU A 131 13.57 -9.21 -10.82
CA LEU A 131 12.15 -9.30 -11.08
C LEU A 131 11.84 -9.54 -12.57
N SER A 132 11.01 -10.54 -12.82
CA SER A 132 10.28 -10.71 -14.08
C SER A 132 9.02 -9.80 -14.11
N ASP A 133 8.35 -9.68 -15.26
CA ASP A 133 7.09 -8.93 -15.34
C ASP A 133 5.98 -9.56 -14.50
N ASP A 134 5.91 -10.88 -14.47
CA ASP A 134 4.96 -11.61 -13.62
C ASP A 134 5.21 -11.34 -12.13
N ASP A 135 6.48 -11.24 -11.71
CA ASP A 135 6.83 -10.86 -10.34
C ASP A 135 6.36 -9.45 -10.01
N PHE A 136 6.61 -8.48 -10.91
CA PHE A 136 6.11 -7.11 -10.76
C PHE A 136 4.60 -7.10 -10.54
N THR A 137 3.87 -7.79 -11.40
CA THR A 137 2.41 -7.86 -11.35
C THR A 137 1.94 -8.51 -10.05
N THR A 138 2.50 -9.68 -9.71
CA THR A 138 2.09 -10.47 -8.55
C THR A 138 2.39 -9.76 -7.23
N ILE A 139 3.58 -9.17 -7.11
CA ILE A 139 3.98 -8.46 -5.89
C ILE A 139 3.19 -7.16 -5.77
N TYR A 140 3.07 -6.36 -6.85
CA TYR A 140 2.38 -5.08 -6.80
C TYR A 140 0.88 -5.20 -6.52
N LYS A 141 0.23 -6.27 -6.98
CA LYS A 141 -1.17 -6.57 -6.63
C LYS A 141 -1.41 -6.61 -5.11
N LYS A 142 -0.42 -6.98 -4.30
CA LYS A 142 -0.54 -7.00 -2.84
C LYS A 142 -0.76 -5.61 -2.23
N ARG A 143 -0.41 -4.53 -2.96
CA ARG A 143 -0.75 -3.15 -2.55
C ARG A 143 -2.25 -2.97 -2.35
N TRP A 144 -3.07 -3.63 -3.16
CA TRP A 144 -4.53 -3.57 -3.05
C TRP A 144 -5.06 -4.03 -1.69
N GLY A 145 -4.30 -4.83 -0.96
CA GLY A 145 -4.64 -5.24 0.41
C GLY A 145 -4.85 -4.08 1.37
N VAL A 146 -4.23 -2.91 1.12
CA VAL A 146 -4.46 -1.68 1.92
C VAL A 146 -5.88 -1.15 1.71
N GLU A 147 -6.38 -1.19 0.49
CA GLU A 147 -7.74 -0.74 0.16
C GLU A 147 -8.79 -1.69 0.73
N GLU A 148 -8.56 -3.00 0.66
CA GLU A 148 -9.39 -4.01 1.31
C GLU A 148 -9.39 -3.85 2.83
N TYR A 149 -8.24 -3.56 3.44
CA TYR A 149 -8.12 -3.26 4.86
C TYR A 149 -8.99 -2.06 5.25
N HIS A 150 -8.86 -0.93 4.56
CA HIS A 150 -9.66 0.26 4.82
C HIS A 150 -11.16 0.02 4.60
N LYS A 151 -11.53 -0.72 3.56
CA LYS A 151 -12.91 -1.13 3.31
C LYS A 151 -13.45 -1.97 4.47
N SER A 152 -12.68 -2.94 4.93
CA SER A 152 -13.05 -3.81 6.04
C SER A 152 -13.21 -3.05 7.36
N LEU A 153 -12.30 -2.12 7.68
CA LEU A 153 -12.42 -1.24 8.85
C LEU A 153 -13.73 -0.44 8.82
N LYS A 154 -14.06 0.17 7.69
CA LYS A 154 -15.31 0.94 7.54
C LYS A 154 -16.55 0.08 7.68
N GLN A 155 -16.57 -1.09 7.06
CA GLN A 155 -17.75 -1.95 7.00
C GLN A 155 -17.94 -2.81 8.25
N ASN A 156 -16.86 -3.30 8.86
CA ASN A 156 -16.92 -4.31 9.91
C ASN A 156 -16.71 -3.75 11.32
N THR A 157 -16.05 -2.60 11.46
CA THR A 157 -15.72 -2.02 12.77
C THR A 157 -16.25 -0.61 12.97
N CYS A 158 -17.10 -0.14 12.09
CA CYS A 158 -17.74 1.18 12.17
C CYS A 158 -16.77 2.36 12.27
N MET A 159 -15.53 2.22 11.75
CA MET A 159 -14.51 3.27 11.86
C MET A 159 -14.98 4.63 11.33
N ALA A 160 -15.78 4.64 10.23
CA ALA A 160 -16.30 5.87 9.65
C ALA A 160 -17.53 6.47 10.39
N LYS A 161 -18.03 5.80 11.44
CA LYS A 161 -19.24 6.19 12.18
C LYS A 161 -18.90 6.73 13.57
N SER A 162 -17.81 7.50 13.70
CA SER A 162 -17.45 8.11 14.97
C SER A 162 -18.48 9.18 15.35
N PRO A 163 -19.11 9.08 16.52
CA PRO A 163 -20.03 10.11 17.00
C PRO A 163 -19.29 11.30 17.61
N THR A 164 -17.97 11.25 17.69
CA THR A 164 -17.14 12.19 18.45
C THR A 164 -16.53 13.26 17.55
N ARG A 165 -16.27 14.45 18.13
CA ARG A 165 -15.80 15.63 17.39
C ARG A 165 -14.39 16.09 17.80
N THR A 166 -13.88 15.66 18.96
CA THR A 166 -12.53 16.06 19.40
C THR A 166 -11.46 15.09 18.85
N VAL A 167 -10.26 15.59 18.64
CA VAL A 167 -9.13 14.80 18.12
C VAL A 167 -8.86 13.59 19.01
N LEU A 168 -8.86 13.76 20.33
CA LEU A 168 -8.59 12.68 21.29
C LEU A 168 -9.65 11.57 21.21
N THR A 169 -10.92 11.94 21.21
CA THR A 169 -12.01 10.96 21.16
C THR A 169 -12.11 10.27 19.80
N GLN A 170 -11.80 10.98 18.69
CA GLN A 170 -11.69 10.35 17.38
C GLN A 170 -10.51 9.36 17.32
N SER A 171 -9.36 9.71 17.89
CA SER A 171 -8.19 8.81 17.96
C SER A 171 -8.52 7.54 18.74
N ASN A 172 -9.22 7.67 19.88
CA ASN A 172 -9.66 6.51 20.66
C ASN A 172 -10.65 5.65 19.89
N HIS A 173 -11.59 6.27 19.16
CA HIS A 173 -12.53 5.51 18.31
C HIS A 173 -11.81 4.75 17.20
N ILE A 174 -10.86 5.39 16.51
CA ILE A 174 -10.04 4.75 15.46
C ILE A 174 -9.24 3.59 16.06
N PHE A 175 -8.62 3.79 17.23
CA PHE A 175 -7.90 2.72 17.92
C PHE A 175 -8.81 1.53 18.24
N CYS A 176 -10.00 1.77 18.80
CA CYS A 176 -10.97 0.72 19.08
C CYS A 176 -11.42 -0.02 17.81
N ALA A 177 -11.62 0.72 16.70
CA ALA A 177 -11.97 0.14 15.41
C ALA A 177 -10.86 -0.78 14.87
N ILE A 178 -9.61 -0.36 14.94
CA ILE A 178 -8.44 -1.17 14.56
C ILE A 178 -8.34 -2.40 15.46
N TRP A 179 -8.51 -2.24 16.76
CA TRP A 179 -8.47 -3.35 17.70
C TRP A 179 -9.57 -4.39 17.44
N ALA A 180 -10.79 -3.92 17.18
CA ALA A 180 -11.91 -4.79 16.77
C ALA A 180 -11.61 -5.54 15.48
N TYR A 181 -11.00 -4.87 14.48
CA TYR A 181 -10.57 -5.50 13.25
C TYR A 181 -9.57 -6.64 13.52
N VAL A 182 -8.55 -6.40 14.33
CA VAL A 182 -7.55 -7.43 14.68
C VAL A 182 -8.21 -8.64 15.35
N LYS A 183 -9.18 -8.41 16.24
CA LYS A 183 -9.96 -9.50 16.86
C LYS A 183 -10.78 -10.29 15.85
N LEU A 184 -11.44 -9.61 14.91
CA LEU A 184 -12.21 -10.25 13.84
C LEU A 184 -11.31 -11.05 12.89
N GLU A 185 -10.14 -10.52 12.51
CA GLU A 185 -9.16 -11.24 11.68
C GLU A 185 -8.66 -12.51 12.39
N LYS A 186 -8.34 -12.41 13.69
CA LYS A 186 -7.95 -13.58 14.48
C LYS A 186 -9.04 -14.65 14.49
N LEU A 187 -10.29 -14.26 14.71
CA LEU A 187 -11.43 -15.19 14.69
C LEU A 187 -11.63 -15.81 13.30
N LYS A 188 -11.54 -15.01 12.25
CA LYS A 188 -11.62 -15.48 10.85
C LYS A 188 -10.54 -16.52 10.56
N PHE A 189 -9.30 -16.25 10.97
CA PHE A 189 -8.19 -17.18 10.80
C PHE A 189 -8.42 -18.50 11.54
N GLN A 190 -8.88 -18.43 12.80
CA GLN A 190 -9.11 -19.59 13.66
C GLN A 190 -10.33 -20.43 13.22
N THR A 191 -11.41 -19.77 12.82
CA THR A 191 -12.71 -20.43 12.54
C THR A 191 -12.94 -20.74 11.09
N LYS A 192 -12.14 -20.14 10.18
CA LYS A 192 -12.32 -20.18 8.72
C LYS A 192 -13.67 -19.60 8.25
N LEU A 193 -14.40 -18.90 9.12
CA LEU A 193 -15.64 -18.22 8.81
C LEU A 193 -15.38 -16.84 8.21
N ASN A 194 -16.25 -16.36 7.35
CA ASN A 194 -16.20 -14.98 6.87
C ASN A 194 -16.73 -13.99 7.93
N TYR A 195 -16.47 -12.69 7.75
CA TYR A 195 -16.88 -11.64 8.70
C TYR A 195 -18.39 -11.60 8.96
N PHE A 196 -19.21 -11.83 7.94
CA PHE A 196 -20.65 -11.84 8.08
C PHE A 196 -21.11 -12.96 9.02
N GLN A 197 -20.60 -14.17 8.82
CA GLN A 197 -20.90 -15.33 9.67
C GLN A 197 -20.42 -15.12 11.12
N ILE A 198 -19.22 -14.56 11.31
CA ILE A 198 -18.68 -14.27 12.65
C ILE A 198 -19.59 -13.26 13.35
N LYS A 199 -19.92 -12.15 12.69
CA LYS A 199 -20.80 -11.12 13.26
C LYS A 199 -22.17 -11.65 13.61
N ALA A 200 -22.80 -12.43 12.70
CA ALA A 200 -24.09 -13.06 12.97
C ALA A 200 -24.03 -13.95 14.22
N LYS A 201 -23.00 -14.78 14.37
CA LYS A 201 -22.82 -15.61 15.56
C LYS A 201 -22.64 -14.78 16.84
N ILE A 202 -21.87 -13.68 16.79
CA ILE A 202 -21.68 -12.78 17.93
C ILE A 202 -23.01 -12.13 18.32
N TYR A 203 -23.77 -11.60 17.36
CA TYR A 203 -25.08 -10.99 17.64
C TYR A 203 -26.08 -11.98 18.23
N ILE A 204 -26.17 -13.18 17.67
CA ILE A 204 -27.09 -14.22 18.19
C ILE A 204 -26.72 -14.59 19.64
N LYS A 205 -25.44 -14.77 19.95
CA LYS A 205 -25.00 -15.06 21.33
C LYS A 205 -25.26 -13.88 22.27
N ALA A 206 -24.99 -12.65 21.83
CA ALA A 206 -25.26 -11.46 22.65
C ALA A 206 -26.76 -11.29 22.95
N LEU A 207 -27.62 -11.52 21.94
CA LEU A 207 -29.07 -11.48 22.14
C LEU A 207 -29.55 -12.55 23.11
N LYS A 208 -29.06 -13.79 23.00
CA LYS A 208 -29.41 -14.87 23.93
C LYS A 208 -29.04 -14.48 25.37
N ALA A 209 -27.81 -14.03 25.60
CA ALA A 209 -27.35 -13.59 26.92
C ALA A 209 -28.21 -12.43 27.47
N ALA A 210 -28.57 -11.46 26.60
CA ALA A 210 -29.44 -10.35 27.01
C ALA A 210 -30.85 -10.82 27.41
N TYR A 211 -31.44 -11.78 26.68
CA TYR A 211 -32.75 -12.36 27.05
C TYR A 211 -32.69 -13.17 28.35
N GLU A 212 -31.61 -13.93 28.57
CA GLU A 212 -31.41 -14.67 29.82
C GLU A 212 -31.33 -13.71 31.02
N GLU A 213 -30.59 -12.60 30.88
CA GLU A 213 -30.47 -11.56 31.92
C GLU A 213 -31.82 -10.86 32.18
N LEU A 214 -32.54 -10.51 31.13
CA LEU A 214 -33.87 -9.92 31.26
C LEU A 214 -34.86 -10.86 31.98
N ALA A 215 -34.83 -12.15 31.71
CA ALA A 215 -35.65 -13.13 32.40
C ALA A 215 -35.35 -13.22 33.89
N LEU A 216 -34.06 -13.14 34.27
CA LEU A 216 -33.64 -13.09 35.69
C LEU A 216 -34.15 -11.82 36.39
N ILE A 217 -34.04 -10.68 35.77
CA ILE A 217 -34.56 -9.40 36.31
C ILE A 217 -36.09 -9.47 36.50
N GLN A 218 -36.82 -10.04 35.53
CA GLN A 218 -38.28 -10.20 35.65
C GLN A 218 -38.66 -11.10 36.81
N LEU A 219 -37.97 -12.22 37.03
CA LEU A 219 -38.21 -13.12 38.15
C LEU A 219 -37.95 -12.43 39.49
N GLN A 220 -36.94 -11.56 39.59
CA GLN A 220 -36.64 -10.80 40.80
C GLN A 220 -37.63 -9.64 41.06
N ALA A 221 -38.26 -9.13 40.01
CA ALA A 221 -39.20 -7.99 40.11
C ALA A 221 -40.67 -8.45 40.38
N THR A 222 -40.97 -9.76 40.35
CA THR A 222 -42.31 -10.23 40.64
C THR A 222 -42.44 -10.39 42.16
N PRO A 223 -43.23 -9.56 42.89
CA PRO A 223 -43.48 -9.74 44.31
C PRO A 223 -44.25 -11.03 44.54
N ALA A 224 -43.92 -11.76 45.59
CA ALA A 224 -44.58 -12.97 46.03
C ALA A 224 -46.02 -12.69 46.50
#